data_97bf96c0339ec46f4d2e0ff39233d7dc
#
_entry.id   97bf96c0339ec46f4d2e0ff39233d7dc
#
_cell.length_a   1.000
_cell.length_b   1.000
_cell.length_c   1.000
_cell.angle_alpha   90.00
_cell.angle_beta   90.00
_cell.angle_gamma   90.00
#
_symmetry.space_group_name_H-M   'P 1'
#
loop_
_entity.id
_entity.type
_entity.pdbx_description
1 polymer ?
#
loop_
_entity_poly.entity_id
_entity_poly.type
_entity_poly.pdbx_seq_one_letter_code
_entity_poly.pdbx_strand_id
1 'polypeptide(L)'
;MRSVRRYRAPGAAAAGGRPFQILSLSGGGYRGLFTAIILEELEQRAGKPLVDCFDIVAGTSIGGILACGLVSGVPASMIRREFERLGDRVFDRHVSVFGMRLFPMPRLGMLSARYSRAGLEAAVDAVLGEFSASTLGQTRPGLIVPAVSATTGDHFVFETGLPNDPRGSVTLRDVAFATSAAPTFFPEHAVLDNALVDGGVIANAPDLLALSRALSLNGRNPSEIRMLSVGTSGAATGEVFKPGRRSGILGWMIARNLFGLTLSAQQSLALSLARDILGGRHVRIDVAADAARGKAIGLDKTGAIASTTLRGLAAEAMAKADAESSPMISAILRANSSIP
;
A
#
# COMPACT_ATOMS: atom_id res chain seq x y z
N MET A 1 -12.69 -26.96 14.60
CA MET A 1 -13.37 -25.67 14.61
C MET A 1 -13.07 -24.95 15.93
N ARG A 2 -12.08 -24.06 15.97
CA ARG A 2 -11.81 -23.23 17.15
C ARG A 2 -12.77 -22.04 17.10
N SER A 3 -13.57 -21.86 18.14
CA SER A 3 -14.54 -20.76 18.26
C SER A 3 -13.81 -19.43 18.14
N VAL A 4 -14.14 -18.65 17.12
CA VAL A 4 -13.70 -17.25 16.98
C VAL A 4 -14.35 -16.47 18.13
N ARG A 5 -13.59 -16.22 19.20
CA ARG A 5 -14.03 -15.28 20.25
C ARG A 5 -14.16 -13.90 19.59
N ARG A 6 -15.40 -13.42 19.51
CA ARG A 6 -15.68 -12.05 19.07
C ARG A 6 -15.00 -11.08 20.05
N TYR A 7 -13.99 -10.36 19.57
CA TYR A 7 -13.42 -9.24 20.30
C TYR A 7 -14.44 -8.10 20.31
N ARG A 8 -14.82 -7.68 21.49
CA ARG A 8 -15.60 -6.46 21.71
C ARG A 8 -14.59 -5.36 22.00
N ALA A 9 -14.34 -4.47 21.03
CA ALA A 9 -13.56 -3.27 21.27
C ALA A 9 -14.16 -2.48 22.45
N PRO A 10 -13.34 -1.85 23.30
CA PRO A 10 -13.87 -1.00 24.37
C PRO A 10 -14.62 0.17 23.72
N GLY A 11 -15.94 0.26 24.02
CA GLY A 11 -16.79 1.35 23.61
C GLY A 11 -17.40 1.18 22.20
N ALA A 12 -18.44 0.35 22.08
CA ALA A 12 -19.43 0.57 21.03
C ALA A 12 -20.00 1.97 21.26
N ALA A 13 -19.56 2.94 20.45
CA ALA A 13 -20.07 4.30 20.50
C ALA A 13 -21.57 4.26 20.24
N ALA A 14 -22.32 4.94 21.11
CA ALA A 14 -23.75 5.12 20.99
C ALA A 14 -24.13 5.68 19.60
N ALA A 15 -25.29 5.30 19.09
CA ALA A 15 -25.90 5.84 17.90
C ALA A 15 -25.89 7.39 17.98
N GLY A 16 -25.13 8.04 17.05
CA GLY A 16 -24.95 9.49 17.02
C GLY A 16 -23.50 9.94 16.81
N GLY A 17 -22.50 9.03 16.80
CA GLY A 17 -21.10 9.35 16.57
C GLY A 17 -20.79 9.65 15.10
N ARG A 18 -19.69 10.39 14.86
CA ARG A 18 -19.17 10.64 13.51
C ARG A 18 -18.94 9.34 12.73
N PRO A 19 -18.95 9.37 11.39
CA PRO A 19 -18.60 8.23 10.57
C PRO A 19 -17.21 7.66 10.89
N PHE A 20 -17.08 6.35 10.82
CA PHE A 20 -15.81 5.64 10.93
C PHE A 20 -15.03 5.78 9.61
N GLN A 21 -13.81 6.27 9.66
CA GLN A 21 -13.06 6.65 8.47
C GLN A 21 -11.83 5.76 8.25
N ILE A 22 -11.71 5.27 7.03
CA ILE A 22 -10.62 4.39 6.59
C ILE A 22 -9.82 5.09 5.49
N LEU A 23 -8.48 5.10 5.63
CA LEU A 23 -7.54 5.40 4.56
C LEU A 23 -6.97 4.08 4.04
N SER A 24 -7.06 3.83 2.73
CA SER A 24 -6.53 2.63 2.08
C SER A 24 -5.51 3.00 1.00
N LEU A 25 -4.30 2.46 1.10
CA LEU A 25 -3.16 2.77 0.24
C LEU A 25 -2.72 1.52 -0.54
N SER A 26 -2.87 1.55 -1.86
CA SER A 26 -2.52 0.43 -2.73
C SER A 26 -1.02 0.24 -2.88
N GLY A 27 -0.60 -1.00 -3.18
CA GLY A 27 0.76 -1.34 -3.57
C GLY A 27 1.11 -0.88 -4.99
N GLY A 28 2.41 -0.70 -5.28
CA GLY A 28 2.82 -0.23 -6.60
C GLY A 28 4.30 0.09 -6.81
N GLY A 29 5.19 -0.30 -5.91
CA GLY A 29 6.63 -0.02 -6.02
C GLY A 29 6.92 1.48 -6.14
N TYR A 30 7.77 1.91 -7.09
CA TYR A 30 8.11 3.32 -7.28
C TYR A 30 6.90 4.21 -7.62
N ARG A 31 5.83 3.64 -8.16
CA ARG A 31 4.57 4.38 -8.39
C ARG A 31 3.93 4.91 -7.10
N GLY A 32 4.39 4.48 -5.91
CA GLY A 32 4.04 5.08 -4.63
C GLY A 32 4.35 6.57 -4.53
N LEU A 33 5.20 7.14 -5.40
CA LEU A 33 5.38 8.57 -5.52
C LEU A 33 4.07 9.30 -5.89
N PHE A 34 3.26 8.73 -6.78
CA PHE A 34 1.91 9.21 -7.08
C PHE A 34 1.06 9.28 -5.80
N THR A 35 1.06 8.21 -5.00
CA THR A 35 0.33 8.15 -3.73
C THR A 35 0.84 9.20 -2.75
N ALA A 36 2.16 9.34 -2.59
CA ALA A 36 2.77 10.30 -1.68
C ALA A 36 2.44 11.77 -2.03
N ILE A 37 2.36 12.11 -3.33
CA ILE A 37 1.95 13.43 -3.79
C ILE A 37 0.49 13.71 -3.41
N ILE A 38 -0.40 12.75 -3.62
CA ILE A 38 -1.81 12.87 -3.26
C ILE A 38 -1.98 13.02 -1.74
N LEU A 39 -1.24 12.24 -0.94
CA LEU A 39 -1.28 12.32 0.52
C LEU A 39 -0.83 13.70 1.01
N GLU A 40 0.23 14.28 0.43
CA GLU A 40 0.69 15.64 0.77
C GLU A 40 -0.39 16.68 0.46
N GLU A 41 -1.04 16.60 -0.69
CA GLU A 41 -2.11 17.52 -1.07
C GLU A 41 -3.32 17.40 -0.14
N LEU A 42 -3.72 16.17 0.21
CA LEU A 42 -4.81 15.91 1.14
C LEU A 42 -4.49 16.43 2.56
N GLU A 43 -3.24 16.27 3.03
CA GLU A 43 -2.79 16.79 4.32
C GLU A 43 -2.82 18.32 4.35
N GLN A 44 -2.37 18.97 3.28
CA GLN A 44 -2.45 20.42 3.12
C GLN A 44 -3.91 20.93 3.15
N ARG A 45 -4.81 20.22 2.45
CA ARG A 45 -6.25 20.55 2.46
C ARG A 45 -6.90 20.32 3.82
N ALA A 46 -6.44 19.31 4.57
CA ALA A 46 -6.94 19.05 5.92
C ALA A 46 -6.47 20.10 6.94
N GLY A 47 -5.32 20.75 6.72
CA GLY A 47 -4.70 21.72 7.63
C GLY A 47 -4.24 21.09 8.95
N LYS A 48 -4.09 19.77 9.01
CA LYS A 48 -3.65 18.98 10.17
C LYS A 48 -3.02 17.67 9.68
N PRO A 49 -2.32 16.91 10.54
CA PRO A 49 -1.81 15.61 10.16
C PRO A 49 -2.93 14.73 9.54
N LEU A 50 -2.65 14.15 8.39
CA LEU A 50 -3.69 13.44 7.62
C LEU A 50 -4.27 12.28 8.42
N VAL A 51 -3.46 11.62 9.24
CA VAL A 51 -3.90 10.50 10.10
C VAL A 51 -4.98 10.88 11.10
N ASP A 52 -5.05 12.14 11.52
CA ASP A 52 -6.08 12.62 12.45
C ASP A 52 -7.49 12.59 11.84
N CYS A 53 -7.57 12.41 10.53
CA CYS A 53 -8.84 12.24 9.82
C CYS A 53 -9.37 10.80 9.84
N PHE A 54 -8.55 9.80 10.22
CA PHE A 54 -8.87 8.40 10.02
C PHE A 54 -8.85 7.58 11.32
N ASP A 55 -9.67 6.55 11.37
CA ASP A 55 -9.70 5.55 12.46
C ASP A 55 -8.82 4.34 12.15
N ILE A 56 -8.70 4.02 10.85
CA ILE A 56 -7.82 2.96 10.33
C ILE A 56 -7.05 3.52 9.14
N VAL A 57 -5.76 3.21 9.08
CA VAL A 57 -4.92 3.32 7.90
C VAL A 57 -4.51 1.93 7.47
N ALA A 58 -4.84 1.57 6.23
CA ALA A 58 -4.44 0.30 5.63
C ALA A 58 -3.48 0.54 4.47
N GLY A 59 -2.45 -0.29 4.33
CA GLY A 59 -1.49 -0.14 3.24
C GLY A 59 -0.82 -1.44 2.84
N THR A 60 -0.55 -1.61 1.56
CA THR A 60 0.12 -2.81 1.01
C THR A 60 1.40 -2.41 0.31
N SER A 61 2.48 -3.19 0.51
CA SER A 61 3.76 -2.94 -0.16
C SER A 61 4.23 -1.50 0.08
N ILE A 62 4.49 -0.71 -0.97
CA ILE A 62 4.81 0.71 -0.82
C ILE A 62 3.73 1.48 -0.06
N GLY A 63 2.44 1.15 -0.28
CA GLY A 63 1.34 1.73 0.51
C GLY A 63 1.44 1.40 1.99
N GLY A 64 2.00 0.24 2.35
CA GLY A 64 2.30 -0.15 3.73
C GLY A 64 3.44 0.67 4.35
N ILE A 65 4.50 0.95 3.60
CA ILE A 65 5.59 1.85 4.04
C ILE A 65 5.03 3.26 4.31
N LEU A 66 4.22 3.80 3.37
CA LEU A 66 3.57 5.09 3.52
C LEU A 66 2.62 5.12 4.74
N ALA A 67 1.84 4.04 4.93
CA ALA A 67 0.94 3.91 6.07
C ALA A 67 1.70 3.89 7.40
N CYS A 68 2.79 3.12 7.50
CA CYS A 68 3.66 3.09 8.68
C CYS A 68 4.23 4.49 8.99
N GLY A 69 4.70 5.23 7.98
CA GLY A 69 5.18 6.61 8.16
C GLY A 69 4.08 7.54 8.68
N LEU A 70 2.90 7.50 8.07
CA LEU A 70 1.77 8.35 8.48
C LEU A 70 1.34 8.09 9.93
N VAL A 71 1.12 6.82 10.32
CA VAL A 71 0.69 6.49 11.70
C VAL A 71 1.76 6.76 12.74
N SER A 72 3.00 6.94 12.32
CA SER A 72 4.11 7.41 13.17
C SER A 72 4.14 8.93 13.32
N GLY A 73 3.26 9.66 12.63
CA GLY A 73 3.23 11.11 12.68
C GLY A 73 4.19 11.80 11.70
N VAL A 74 4.79 11.04 10.76
CA VAL A 74 5.66 11.64 9.74
C VAL A 74 4.80 12.43 8.75
N PRO A 75 5.06 13.74 8.54
CA PRO A 75 4.29 14.55 7.60
C PRO A 75 4.34 13.98 6.17
N ALA A 76 3.22 13.98 5.45
CA ALA A 76 3.15 13.47 4.09
C ALA A 76 4.14 14.17 3.14
N SER A 77 4.41 15.45 3.35
CA SER A 77 5.43 16.21 2.61
C SER A 77 6.86 15.69 2.81
N MET A 78 7.18 15.20 4.01
CA MET A 78 8.48 14.59 4.31
C MET A 78 8.58 13.21 3.66
N ILE A 79 7.54 12.39 3.79
CA ILE A 79 7.45 11.08 3.12
C ILE A 79 7.68 11.24 1.62
N ARG A 80 7.00 12.18 0.95
CA ARG A 80 7.16 12.43 -0.48
C ARG A 80 8.60 12.81 -0.84
N ARG A 81 9.21 13.73 -0.09
CA ARG A 81 10.60 14.18 -0.33
C ARG A 81 11.59 13.03 -0.23
N GLU A 82 11.46 12.20 0.80
CA GLU A 82 12.36 11.06 0.97
C GLU A 82 12.16 10.03 -0.14
N PHE A 83 10.93 9.83 -0.58
CA PHE A 83 10.61 8.94 -1.69
C PHE A 83 11.23 9.39 -3.01
N GLU A 84 11.17 10.69 -3.32
CA GLU A 84 11.82 11.27 -4.51
C GLU A 84 13.36 11.15 -4.43
N ARG A 85 13.92 11.40 -3.25
CA ARG A 85 15.37 11.36 -3.04
C ARG A 85 15.97 9.95 -3.16
N LEU A 86 15.23 8.94 -2.75
CA LEU A 86 15.74 7.57 -2.63
C LEU A 86 15.27 6.63 -3.74
N GLY A 87 14.31 7.02 -4.55
CA GLY A 87 13.73 6.15 -5.57
C GLY A 87 14.77 5.46 -6.46
N ASP A 88 15.78 6.20 -6.90
CA ASP A 88 16.86 5.65 -7.74
C ASP A 88 17.75 4.66 -6.98
N ARG A 89 17.87 4.79 -5.65
CA ARG A 89 18.69 3.89 -4.81
C ARG A 89 18.00 2.57 -4.50
N VAL A 90 16.67 2.60 -4.31
CA VAL A 90 15.88 1.38 -4.01
C VAL A 90 15.93 0.38 -5.15
N PHE A 91 15.88 0.88 -6.39
CA PHE A 91 15.86 0.08 -7.60
C PHE A 91 17.17 0.11 -8.38
N ASP A 92 18.31 0.37 -7.68
CA ASP A 92 19.64 0.31 -8.31
C ASP A 92 20.01 -1.15 -8.58
N ARG A 93 20.25 -1.45 -9.86
CA ARG A 93 20.63 -2.79 -10.35
C ARG A 93 22.13 -3.05 -10.30
N HIS A 94 22.91 -2.11 -9.80
CA HIS A 94 24.37 -2.24 -9.80
C HIS A 94 24.84 -3.06 -8.62
N VAL A 95 25.43 -4.23 -8.90
CA VAL A 95 26.22 -4.97 -7.91
C VAL A 95 27.59 -4.30 -7.83
N SER A 96 27.89 -3.68 -6.68
CA SER A 96 29.23 -3.16 -6.41
C SER A 96 30.09 -4.27 -5.80
N VAL A 97 31.11 -4.71 -6.51
CA VAL A 97 32.15 -5.62 -5.98
C VAL A 97 33.47 -4.83 -5.93
N PHE A 98 34.06 -4.72 -4.74
CA PHE A 98 35.29 -3.93 -4.50
C PHE A 98 35.22 -2.46 -4.97
N GLY A 99 34.03 -1.81 -4.85
CA GLY A 99 33.92 -0.39 -5.25
C GLY A 99 33.78 -0.15 -6.76
N MET A 100 33.86 -1.17 -7.58
CA MET A 100 33.63 -1.08 -9.02
C MET A 100 32.20 -1.47 -9.34
N ARG A 101 31.47 -0.60 -10.09
CA ARG A 101 30.14 -0.90 -10.64
C ARG A 101 30.27 -1.88 -11.79
N LEU A 102 29.86 -3.12 -11.57
CA LEU A 102 29.80 -4.13 -12.62
C LEU A 102 28.43 -4.11 -13.30
N PHE A 103 28.44 -4.27 -14.63
CA PHE A 103 27.21 -4.33 -15.43
C PHE A 103 26.31 -5.48 -14.97
N PRO A 104 24.97 -5.31 -15.02
CA PRO A 104 24.04 -6.32 -14.57
C PRO A 104 24.18 -7.60 -15.41
N MET A 105 24.45 -8.73 -14.77
CA MET A 105 24.37 -10.02 -15.43
C MET A 105 22.91 -10.43 -15.64
N PRO A 106 22.42 -10.60 -16.89
CA PRO A 106 20.99 -10.87 -17.19
C PRO A 106 20.46 -12.18 -16.58
N ARG A 107 21.35 -13.09 -16.16
CA ARG A 107 20.99 -14.43 -15.66
C ARG A 107 20.81 -14.52 -14.15
N LEU A 108 21.26 -13.53 -13.37
CA LEU A 108 21.15 -13.58 -11.90
C LEU A 108 19.72 -13.47 -11.41
N GLY A 109 18.87 -12.70 -12.08
CA GLY A 109 17.46 -12.49 -11.71
C GLY A 109 16.53 -13.69 -11.93
N MET A 110 17.02 -14.81 -12.47
CA MET A 110 16.25 -16.07 -12.56
C MET A 110 16.44 -16.99 -11.34
N LEU A 111 17.53 -16.80 -10.58
CA LEU A 111 17.89 -17.67 -9.45
C LEU A 111 18.01 -16.92 -8.12
N SER A 112 17.94 -15.59 -8.13
CA SER A 112 18.01 -14.74 -6.93
C SER A 112 17.15 -13.49 -7.08
N ALA A 113 16.85 -12.79 -5.96
CA ALA A 113 16.15 -11.53 -5.97
C ALA A 113 16.84 -10.48 -6.86
N ARG A 114 16.06 -9.69 -7.57
CA ARG A 114 16.56 -8.71 -8.56
C ARG A 114 17.29 -7.53 -7.91
N TYR A 115 16.87 -7.14 -6.72
CA TYR A 115 17.37 -5.98 -5.97
C TYR A 115 17.92 -6.39 -4.62
N SER A 116 18.92 -5.65 -4.13
CA SER A 116 19.44 -5.84 -2.80
C SER A 116 18.49 -5.31 -1.75
N ARG A 117 18.51 -5.90 -0.57
CA ARG A 117 17.77 -5.45 0.59
C ARG A 117 18.16 -4.02 1.02
N ALA A 118 19.43 -3.64 0.83
CA ALA A 118 19.98 -2.37 1.29
C ALA A 118 19.25 -1.13 0.74
N GLY A 119 18.80 -1.18 -0.53
CA GLY A 119 18.00 -0.09 -1.12
C GLY A 119 16.66 0.08 -0.45
N LEU A 120 15.95 -1.03 -0.21
CA LEU A 120 14.66 -1.03 0.49
C LEU A 120 14.85 -0.59 1.96
N GLU A 121 15.92 -1.03 2.62
CA GLU A 121 16.29 -0.59 3.97
C GLU A 121 16.46 0.91 4.05
N ALA A 122 17.24 1.49 3.13
CA ALA A 122 17.43 2.94 3.09
C ALA A 122 16.12 3.71 2.91
N ALA A 123 15.18 3.19 2.12
CA ALA A 123 13.89 3.83 1.90
C ALA A 123 12.97 3.72 3.13
N VAL A 124 12.87 2.55 3.75
CA VAL A 124 12.08 2.35 4.96
C VAL A 124 12.62 3.20 6.11
N ASP A 125 13.95 3.17 6.32
CA ASP A 125 14.60 3.93 7.38
C ASP A 125 14.48 5.46 7.17
N ALA A 126 14.48 5.92 5.92
CA ALA A 126 14.28 7.34 5.64
C ALA A 126 12.83 7.80 5.86
N VAL A 127 11.85 6.93 5.56
CA VAL A 127 10.44 7.25 5.79
C VAL A 127 10.11 7.17 7.29
N LEU A 128 10.59 6.16 8.00
CA LEU A 128 10.27 5.96 9.41
C LEU A 128 11.17 6.77 10.36
N GLY A 129 12.43 7.03 9.98
CA GLY A 129 13.38 7.76 10.81
C GLY A 129 13.50 7.16 12.22
N GLU A 130 13.31 8.01 13.22
CA GLU A 130 13.34 7.65 14.64
C GLU A 130 12.21 6.67 15.04
N PHE A 131 11.14 6.57 14.27
CA PHE A 131 10.01 5.67 14.52
C PHE A 131 10.24 4.24 14.04
N SER A 132 11.40 3.92 13.48
CA SER A 132 11.73 2.56 12.99
C SER A 132 11.58 1.49 14.06
N ALA A 133 11.87 1.81 15.33
CA ALA A 133 11.74 0.92 16.47
C ALA A 133 10.35 0.92 17.13
N SER A 134 9.44 1.82 16.74
CA SER A 134 8.07 1.83 17.23
C SER A 134 7.37 0.54 16.85
N THR A 135 6.50 0.03 17.73
CA THR A 135 5.82 -1.25 17.49
C THR A 135 4.40 -1.06 16.98
N LEU A 136 3.90 -2.09 16.30
CA LEU A 136 2.54 -2.12 15.76
C LEU A 136 1.48 -1.82 16.85
N GLY A 137 1.66 -2.35 18.06
CA GLY A 137 0.74 -2.13 19.17
C GLY A 137 0.67 -0.68 19.67
N GLN A 138 1.66 0.15 19.34
CA GLN A 138 1.75 1.55 19.74
C GLN A 138 1.10 2.52 18.75
N THR A 139 0.72 2.03 17.56
CA THR A 139 0.18 2.93 16.51
C THR A 139 -1.20 3.47 16.85
N ARG A 140 -1.41 4.74 16.54
CA ARG A 140 -2.69 5.43 16.53
C ARG A 140 -2.70 6.37 15.31
N PRO A 141 -3.71 6.31 14.44
CA PRO A 141 -4.86 5.39 14.37
C PRO A 141 -4.47 3.92 14.16
N GLY A 142 -5.48 3.03 14.09
CA GLY A 142 -5.25 1.62 13.80
C GLY A 142 -4.54 1.41 12.46
N LEU A 143 -3.56 0.50 12.41
CA LEU A 143 -2.81 0.15 11.22
C LEU A 143 -3.16 -1.27 10.76
N ILE A 144 -3.40 -1.46 9.46
CA ILE A 144 -3.64 -2.77 8.83
C ILE A 144 -2.70 -2.93 7.65
N VAL A 145 -1.81 -3.92 7.71
CA VAL A 145 -0.83 -4.17 6.66
C VAL A 145 -0.79 -5.67 6.34
N PRO A 146 -1.18 -6.08 5.11
CA PRO A 146 -1.10 -7.47 4.70
C PRO A 146 0.32 -7.88 4.31
N ALA A 147 0.62 -9.15 4.54
CA ALA A 147 1.73 -9.93 4.01
C ALA A 147 1.24 -11.37 3.73
N VAL A 148 2.09 -12.19 3.16
CA VAL A 148 1.83 -13.62 2.96
C VAL A 148 2.94 -14.43 3.59
N SER A 149 2.61 -15.45 4.37
CA SER A 149 3.59 -16.41 4.89
C SER A 149 3.97 -17.40 3.81
N ALA A 150 5.19 -17.32 3.31
CA ALA A 150 5.75 -18.34 2.43
C ALA A 150 6.00 -19.66 3.16
N THR A 151 6.06 -19.64 4.51
CA THR A 151 6.22 -20.82 5.36
C THR A 151 4.96 -21.69 5.36
N THR A 152 3.76 -21.07 5.43
CA THR A 152 2.48 -21.77 5.55
C THR A 152 1.59 -21.66 4.31
N GLY A 153 1.86 -20.69 3.43
CA GLY A 153 0.99 -20.35 2.29
C GLY A 153 -0.22 -19.49 2.68
N ASP A 154 -0.37 -19.13 3.96
CA ASP A 154 -1.52 -18.37 4.46
C ASP A 154 -1.31 -16.87 4.40
N HIS A 155 -2.41 -16.12 4.46
CA HIS A 155 -2.36 -14.68 4.67
C HIS A 155 -1.80 -14.36 6.07
N PHE A 156 -0.98 -13.32 6.12
CA PHE A 156 -0.45 -12.77 7.37
C PHE A 156 -0.81 -11.28 7.43
N VAL A 157 -1.56 -10.87 8.43
CA VAL A 157 -2.00 -9.48 8.54
C VAL A 157 -1.46 -8.88 9.84
N PHE A 158 -0.67 -7.83 9.70
CA PHE A 158 -0.30 -6.97 10.82
C PHE A 158 -1.49 -6.04 11.11
N GLU A 159 -1.97 -6.06 12.34
CA GLU A 159 -3.15 -5.31 12.73
C GLU A 159 -3.02 -4.79 14.16
N THR A 160 -3.25 -3.48 14.34
CA THR A 160 -3.25 -2.84 15.66
C THR A 160 -4.50 -3.21 16.45
N GLY A 161 -4.35 -3.35 17.77
CA GLY A 161 -5.48 -3.45 18.69
C GLY A 161 -6.01 -4.87 18.94
N LEU A 162 -5.31 -5.90 18.47
CA LEU A 162 -5.63 -7.28 18.81
C LEU A 162 -5.00 -7.62 20.16
N PRO A 163 -5.81 -7.90 21.23
CA PRO A 163 -5.27 -8.20 22.55
C PRO A 163 -4.50 -9.54 22.54
N ASN A 164 -3.36 -9.54 23.22
CA ASN A 164 -2.48 -10.71 23.35
C ASN A 164 -1.97 -11.27 22.02
N ASP A 165 -1.97 -10.47 20.95
CA ASP A 165 -1.41 -10.87 19.67
C ASP A 165 0.10 -10.56 19.66
N PRO A 166 0.96 -11.56 19.43
CA PRO A 166 2.41 -11.36 19.40
C PRO A 166 2.84 -10.38 18.31
N ARG A 167 2.03 -10.19 17.26
CA ARG A 167 2.29 -9.22 16.19
C ARG A 167 2.31 -7.77 16.70
N GLY A 168 1.66 -7.48 17.82
CA GLY A 168 1.69 -6.17 18.46
C GLY A 168 3.10 -5.70 18.88
N SER A 169 4.04 -6.61 19.12
CA SER A 169 5.44 -6.31 19.45
C SER A 169 6.35 -6.14 18.23
N VAL A 170 5.86 -6.42 17.01
CA VAL A 170 6.63 -6.29 15.77
C VAL A 170 6.87 -4.81 15.48
N THR A 171 8.11 -4.48 15.10
CA THR A 171 8.46 -3.09 14.77
C THR A 171 7.80 -2.64 13.46
N LEU A 172 7.52 -1.35 13.33
CA LEU A 172 6.99 -0.78 12.07
C LEU A 172 7.98 -0.98 10.92
N ARG A 173 9.27 -1.04 11.23
CA ARG A 173 10.32 -1.37 10.27
C ARG A 173 10.11 -2.79 9.72
N ASP A 174 9.89 -3.77 10.57
CA ASP A 174 9.65 -5.15 10.14
C ASP A 174 8.31 -5.31 9.39
N VAL A 175 7.27 -4.60 9.82
CA VAL A 175 5.99 -4.53 9.10
C VAL A 175 6.19 -4.00 7.68
N ALA A 176 6.94 -2.89 7.52
CA ALA A 176 7.23 -2.28 6.23
C ALA A 176 8.03 -3.21 5.32
N PHE A 177 9.03 -3.92 5.86
CA PHE A 177 9.80 -4.90 5.09
C PHE A 177 8.96 -6.10 4.67
N ALA A 178 8.21 -6.69 5.59
CA ALA A 178 7.40 -7.87 5.30
C ALA A 178 6.40 -7.62 4.17
N THR A 179 5.67 -6.49 4.24
CA THR A 179 4.68 -6.15 3.21
C THR A 179 5.29 -5.77 1.86
N SER A 180 6.58 -5.38 1.84
CA SER A 180 7.28 -4.91 0.62
C SER A 180 8.26 -5.94 0.05
N ALA A 181 8.35 -7.14 0.63
CA ALA A 181 9.21 -8.22 0.16
C ALA A 181 8.61 -8.88 -1.10
N ALA A 182 8.50 -8.11 -2.20
CA ALA A 182 7.87 -8.56 -3.44
C ALA A 182 8.63 -9.73 -4.06
N PRO A 183 7.96 -10.90 -4.31
CA PRO A 183 8.58 -12.05 -4.94
C PRO A 183 9.31 -11.66 -6.23
N THR A 184 10.49 -12.18 -6.47
CA THR A 184 11.41 -11.89 -7.58
C THR A 184 12.12 -10.54 -7.51
N PHE A 185 11.63 -9.56 -6.75
CA PHE A 185 12.25 -8.26 -6.57
C PHE A 185 13.15 -8.22 -5.33
N PHE A 186 12.63 -8.66 -4.20
CA PHE A 186 13.33 -8.65 -2.91
C PHE A 186 13.27 -10.04 -2.25
N PRO A 187 14.24 -10.37 -1.36
CA PRO A 187 14.15 -11.57 -0.54
C PRO A 187 13.00 -11.46 0.47
N GLU A 188 12.51 -12.63 0.92
CA GLU A 188 11.54 -12.72 2.00
C GLU A 188 12.07 -12.10 3.30
N HIS A 189 11.15 -11.62 4.16
CA HIS A 189 11.47 -11.05 5.46
C HIS A 189 10.98 -11.93 6.60
N ALA A 190 11.88 -12.29 7.52
CA ALA A 190 11.56 -13.16 8.66
C ALA A 190 10.93 -12.35 9.80
N VAL A 191 9.73 -12.74 10.25
CA VAL A 191 9.02 -12.16 11.39
C VAL A 191 8.26 -13.28 12.12
N LEU A 192 8.45 -13.41 13.44
CA LEU A 192 7.71 -14.36 14.29
C LEU A 192 7.66 -15.77 13.67
N ASP A 193 8.82 -16.33 13.34
CA ASP A 193 9.00 -17.67 12.76
C ASP A 193 8.35 -17.87 11.37
N ASN A 194 7.96 -16.81 10.69
CA ASN A 194 7.45 -16.84 9.34
C ASN A 194 8.43 -16.17 8.36
N ALA A 195 8.62 -16.75 7.19
CA ALA A 195 9.18 -16.09 6.03
C ALA A 195 8.04 -15.37 5.29
N LEU A 196 8.04 -14.04 5.35
CA LEU A 196 6.97 -13.22 4.80
C LEU A 196 7.35 -12.62 3.45
N VAL A 197 6.38 -12.60 2.54
CA VAL A 197 6.45 -11.93 1.24
C VAL A 197 5.35 -10.89 1.10
N ASP A 198 5.49 -10.02 0.09
CA ASP A 198 4.63 -8.86 -0.16
C ASP A 198 3.13 -9.20 -0.12
N GLY A 199 2.39 -8.41 0.64
CA GLY A 199 0.94 -8.52 0.76
C GLY A 199 0.17 -8.25 -0.54
N GLY A 200 0.82 -7.64 -1.53
CA GLY A 200 0.25 -7.43 -2.86
C GLY A 200 -0.19 -8.72 -3.54
N VAL A 201 0.41 -9.85 -3.19
CA VAL A 201 0.01 -11.17 -3.71
C VAL A 201 -1.47 -11.47 -3.42
N ILE A 202 -2.00 -11.00 -2.29
CA ILE A 202 -3.38 -11.29 -1.85
C ILE A 202 -4.28 -10.07 -1.76
N ALA A 203 -3.73 -8.88 -1.46
CA ALA A 203 -4.48 -7.66 -1.18
C ALA A 203 -3.71 -6.41 -1.63
N ASN A 204 -3.46 -6.27 -2.95
CA ASN A 204 -2.74 -5.10 -3.47
C ASN A 204 -3.46 -3.77 -3.22
N ALA A 205 -4.80 -3.77 -3.24
CA ALA A 205 -5.64 -2.73 -2.64
C ALA A 205 -6.25 -3.32 -1.35
N PRO A 206 -5.83 -2.87 -0.15
CA PRO A 206 -6.30 -3.43 1.11
C PRO A 206 -7.69 -2.95 1.53
N ASP A 207 -8.45 -2.35 0.61
CA ASP A 207 -9.79 -1.77 0.83
C ASP A 207 -10.76 -2.78 1.45
N LEU A 208 -10.90 -3.95 0.83
CA LEU A 208 -11.82 -4.98 1.31
C LEU A 208 -11.37 -5.56 2.65
N LEU A 209 -10.05 -5.70 2.86
CA LEU A 209 -9.48 -6.16 4.12
C LEU A 209 -9.80 -5.16 5.25
N ALA A 210 -9.52 -3.87 5.05
CA ALA A 210 -9.81 -2.83 6.02
C ALA A 210 -11.31 -2.69 6.31
N LEU A 211 -12.14 -2.77 5.26
CA LEU A 211 -13.60 -2.77 5.40
C LEU A 211 -14.08 -3.97 6.22
N SER A 212 -13.60 -5.17 5.93
CA SER A 212 -13.93 -6.38 6.68
C SER A 212 -13.60 -6.23 8.17
N ARG A 213 -12.45 -5.59 8.49
CA ARG A 213 -12.04 -5.34 9.88
C ARG A 213 -12.94 -4.30 10.56
N ALA A 214 -13.29 -3.22 9.87
CA ALA A 214 -14.24 -2.23 10.40
C ALA A 214 -15.60 -2.86 10.74
N LEU A 215 -16.10 -3.74 9.88
CA LEU A 215 -17.37 -4.43 10.07
C LEU A 215 -17.30 -5.48 11.19
N SER A 216 -16.27 -6.35 11.19
CA SER A 216 -16.21 -7.51 12.06
C SER A 216 -15.65 -7.21 13.45
N LEU A 217 -14.58 -6.44 13.54
CA LEU A 217 -13.88 -6.17 14.81
C LEU A 217 -14.40 -4.90 15.49
N ASN A 218 -14.70 -3.86 14.73
CA ASN A 218 -15.19 -2.62 15.29
C ASN A 218 -16.73 -2.54 15.35
N GLY A 219 -17.45 -3.58 14.87
CA GLY A 219 -18.90 -3.68 14.95
C GLY A 219 -19.65 -2.56 14.20
N ARG A 220 -19.04 -1.98 13.18
CA ARG A 220 -19.63 -0.87 12.40
C ARG A 220 -20.57 -1.39 11.33
N ASN A 221 -21.61 -0.62 11.06
CA ASN A 221 -22.46 -0.86 9.89
C ASN A 221 -21.87 -0.20 8.64
N PRO A 222 -22.09 -0.74 7.44
CA PRO A 222 -21.59 -0.14 6.20
C PRO A 222 -21.99 1.34 6.04
N SER A 223 -23.20 1.72 6.52
CA SER A 223 -23.70 3.10 6.46
C SER A 223 -22.91 4.10 7.31
N GLU A 224 -22.18 3.61 8.30
CA GLU A 224 -21.37 4.41 9.22
C GLU A 224 -19.91 4.56 8.74
N ILE A 225 -19.51 3.86 7.66
CA ILE A 225 -18.14 3.81 7.19
C ILE A 225 -17.96 4.73 5.99
N ARG A 226 -16.88 5.50 6.00
CA ARG A 226 -16.34 6.23 4.84
C ARG A 226 -14.94 5.73 4.54
N MET A 227 -14.62 5.57 3.27
CA MET A 227 -13.30 5.11 2.84
C MET A 227 -12.72 6.03 1.79
N LEU A 228 -11.51 6.52 2.05
CA LEU A 228 -10.67 7.17 1.07
C LEU A 228 -9.60 6.17 0.63
N SER A 229 -9.62 5.81 -0.65
CA SER A 229 -8.72 4.82 -1.25
C SER A 229 -7.83 5.50 -2.27
N VAL A 230 -6.51 5.37 -2.12
CA VAL A 230 -5.53 5.99 -3.01
C VAL A 230 -4.78 4.91 -3.79
N GLY A 231 -4.74 5.06 -5.10
CA GLY A 231 -4.03 4.17 -6.02
C GLY A 231 -2.57 4.53 -6.22
N THR A 232 -2.01 3.93 -7.25
CA THR A 232 -0.61 4.13 -7.67
C THR A 232 -0.48 4.38 -9.18
N SER A 233 -1.55 4.74 -9.85
CA SER A 233 -1.59 5.00 -11.30
C SER A 233 -0.98 3.85 -12.13
N GLY A 234 -1.59 2.67 -12.04
CA GLY A 234 -1.19 1.54 -12.89
C GLY A 234 -1.37 1.87 -14.38
N ALA A 235 -0.54 1.28 -15.24
CA ALA A 235 -0.84 1.30 -16.68
C ALA A 235 -2.22 0.66 -16.89
N ALA A 236 -3.02 1.29 -17.75
CA ALA A 236 -4.21 0.61 -18.26
C ALA A 236 -3.74 -0.74 -18.81
N THR A 237 -4.25 -1.84 -18.28
CA THR A 237 -3.95 -3.20 -18.76
C THR A 237 -4.58 -3.42 -20.12
N GLY A 238 -4.24 -2.56 -21.04
CA GLY A 238 -4.74 -2.51 -22.40
C GLY A 238 -3.77 -3.00 -23.46
N GLU A 239 -2.75 -3.79 -23.10
CA GLU A 239 -2.19 -4.71 -24.07
C GLU A 239 -3.26 -5.78 -24.30
N VAL A 240 -4.09 -5.52 -25.30
CA VAL A 240 -5.10 -6.42 -25.81
C VAL A 240 -4.43 -7.76 -26.07
N PHE A 241 -4.61 -8.70 -25.17
CA PHE A 241 -4.21 -10.08 -25.41
C PHE A 241 -4.91 -10.53 -26.68
N LYS A 242 -4.15 -10.68 -27.76
CA LYS A 242 -4.73 -11.24 -28.99
C LYS A 242 -5.25 -12.65 -28.67
N PRO A 243 -6.56 -12.88 -28.80
CA PRO A 243 -7.14 -14.20 -28.58
C PRO A 243 -6.45 -15.26 -29.46
N GLY A 244 -6.33 -16.48 -28.98
CA GLY A 244 -5.85 -17.61 -29.77
C GLY A 244 -4.35 -17.88 -29.77
N ARG A 245 -3.49 -17.06 -29.15
CA ARG A 245 -2.07 -17.37 -29.04
C ARG A 245 -1.85 -18.37 -27.89
N ARG A 246 -1.45 -19.61 -28.22
CA ARG A 246 -1.04 -20.61 -27.23
C ARG A 246 0.25 -20.16 -26.54
N SER A 247 0.19 -19.85 -25.25
CA SER A 247 1.35 -19.47 -24.45
C SER A 247 1.64 -20.60 -23.46
N GLY A 248 2.84 -21.15 -23.51
CA GLY A 248 3.35 -22.06 -22.49
C GLY A 248 3.72 -21.31 -21.20
N ILE A 249 4.27 -22.02 -20.22
CA ILE A 249 4.64 -21.48 -18.89
C ILE A 249 5.50 -20.22 -18.99
N LEU A 250 6.59 -20.24 -19.76
CA LEU A 250 7.45 -19.08 -19.96
C LEU A 250 6.72 -17.91 -20.63
N GLY A 251 5.81 -18.18 -21.54
CA GLY A 251 4.97 -17.16 -22.17
C GLY A 251 4.05 -16.46 -21.18
N TRP A 252 3.47 -17.20 -20.24
CA TRP A 252 2.63 -16.63 -19.18
C TRP A 252 3.47 -15.86 -18.15
N MET A 253 4.58 -16.43 -17.68
CA MET A 253 5.40 -15.83 -16.64
C MET A 253 6.09 -14.54 -17.10
N ILE A 254 6.64 -14.52 -18.32
CA ILE A 254 7.47 -13.42 -18.81
C ILE A 254 6.69 -12.49 -19.76
N ALA A 255 6.20 -13.04 -20.87
CA ALA A 255 5.59 -12.23 -21.94
C ALA A 255 4.22 -11.67 -21.55
N ARG A 256 3.47 -12.38 -20.69
CA ARG A 256 2.13 -11.97 -20.24
C ARG A 256 2.10 -11.41 -18.83
N ASN A 257 3.27 -11.31 -18.17
CA ASN A 257 3.38 -10.78 -16.81
C ASN A 257 2.28 -11.32 -15.87
N LEU A 258 2.24 -12.66 -15.70
CA LEU A 258 1.23 -13.33 -14.88
C LEU A 258 1.09 -12.71 -13.48
N PHE A 259 2.22 -12.35 -12.87
CA PHE A 259 2.22 -11.71 -11.55
C PHE A 259 1.48 -10.36 -11.59
N GLY A 260 1.78 -9.50 -12.56
CA GLY A 260 1.08 -8.21 -12.71
C GLY A 260 -0.42 -8.38 -13.02
N LEU A 261 -0.78 -9.41 -13.81
CA LEU A 261 -2.18 -9.73 -14.08
C LEU A 261 -2.91 -10.16 -12.79
N THR A 262 -2.30 -11.00 -11.97
CA THR A 262 -2.87 -11.45 -10.69
C THR A 262 -3.07 -10.26 -9.74
N LEU A 263 -2.06 -9.38 -9.60
CA LEU A 263 -2.17 -8.17 -8.80
C LEU A 263 -3.34 -7.27 -9.27
N SER A 264 -3.46 -7.07 -10.57
CA SER A 264 -4.50 -6.19 -11.14
C SER A 264 -5.90 -6.80 -10.99
N ALA A 265 -6.04 -8.11 -11.19
CA ALA A 265 -7.33 -8.79 -11.11
C ALA A 265 -7.88 -8.80 -9.67
N GLN A 266 -7.06 -9.17 -8.68
CA GLN A 266 -7.48 -9.16 -7.29
C GLN A 266 -7.74 -7.75 -6.77
N GLN A 267 -6.95 -6.76 -7.18
CA GLN A 267 -7.18 -5.35 -6.86
C GLN A 267 -8.52 -4.87 -7.42
N SER A 268 -8.81 -5.15 -8.69
CA SER A 268 -10.07 -4.78 -9.33
C SER A 268 -11.27 -5.38 -8.60
N LEU A 269 -11.19 -6.66 -8.22
CA LEU A 269 -12.25 -7.34 -7.47
C LEU A 269 -12.44 -6.69 -6.08
N ALA A 270 -11.36 -6.48 -5.34
CA ALA A 270 -11.43 -5.87 -3.99
C ALA A 270 -12.06 -4.47 -4.02
N LEU A 271 -11.67 -3.64 -4.99
CA LEU A 271 -12.21 -2.29 -5.18
C LEU A 271 -13.68 -2.32 -5.58
N SER A 272 -14.08 -3.25 -6.46
CA SER A 272 -15.48 -3.41 -6.85
C SER A 272 -16.35 -3.78 -5.65
N LEU A 273 -15.97 -4.80 -4.90
CA LEU A 273 -16.72 -5.25 -3.72
C LEU A 273 -16.81 -4.17 -2.63
N ALA A 274 -15.72 -3.45 -2.37
CA ALA A 274 -15.74 -2.34 -1.41
C ALA A 274 -16.70 -1.22 -1.86
N ARG A 275 -16.70 -0.90 -3.15
CA ARG A 275 -17.62 0.09 -3.75
C ARG A 275 -19.06 -0.37 -3.68
N ASP A 276 -19.35 -1.64 -3.97
CA ASP A 276 -20.71 -2.19 -3.92
C ASP A 276 -21.28 -2.13 -2.50
N ILE A 277 -20.44 -2.35 -1.48
CA ILE A 277 -20.85 -2.29 -0.07
C ILE A 277 -21.03 -0.83 0.42
N LEU A 278 -20.13 0.05 0.07
CA LEU A 278 -20.09 1.42 0.61
C LEU A 278 -20.82 2.45 -0.27
N GLY A 279 -21.01 2.18 -1.56
CA GLY A 279 -21.57 3.13 -2.52
C GLY A 279 -20.75 4.41 -2.59
N GLY A 280 -21.40 5.56 -2.61
CA GLY A 280 -20.75 6.89 -2.65
C GLY A 280 -19.89 7.23 -1.44
N ARG A 281 -19.83 6.38 -0.42
CA ARG A 281 -18.92 6.52 0.74
C ARG A 281 -17.53 5.90 0.50
N HIS A 282 -17.33 5.20 -0.62
CA HIS A 282 -16.02 4.76 -1.10
C HIS A 282 -15.53 5.73 -2.16
N VAL A 283 -14.53 6.53 -1.82
CA VAL A 283 -13.89 7.46 -2.75
C VAL A 283 -12.54 6.89 -3.17
N ARG A 284 -12.35 6.64 -4.47
CA ARG A 284 -11.08 6.20 -5.04
C ARG A 284 -10.40 7.34 -5.76
N ILE A 285 -9.18 7.70 -5.33
CA ILE A 285 -8.32 8.63 -6.03
C ILE A 285 -7.28 7.81 -6.80
N ASP A 286 -7.52 7.69 -8.09
CA ASP A 286 -6.66 6.94 -9.00
C ASP A 286 -6.97 7.29 -10.47
N VAL A 287 -5.96 7.16 -11.32
CA VAL A 287 -6.11 7.29 -12.77
C VAL A 287 -5.21 6.29 -13.46
N ALA A 288 -5.70 5.62 -14.47
CA ALA A 288 -4.88 4.72 -15.28
C ALA A 288 -4.05 5.52 -16.27
N ALA A 289 -2.74 5.24 -16.32
CA ALA A 289 -1.88 5.80 -17.33
C ALA A 289 -2.23 5.23 -18.72
N ASP A 290 -2.29 6.08 -19.73
CA ASP A 290 -2.39 5.63 -21.12
C ASP A 290 -1.15 4.85 -21.57
N ALA A 291 -1.18 4.28 -22.76
CA ALA A 291 -0.10 3.44 -23.28
C ALA A 291 1.26 4.17 -23.39
N ALA A 292 1.26 5.49 -23.64
CA ALA A 292 2.49 6.27 -23.75
C ALA A 292 3.08 6.53 -22.35
N ARG A 293 2.28 7.05 -21.42
CA ARG A 293 2.67 7.31 -20.03
C ARG A 293 2.98 6.02 -19.29
N GLY A 294 2.23 4.94 -19.54
CA GLY A 294 2.46 3.62 -18.96
C GLY A 294 3.83 3.02 -19.28
N LYS A 295 4.42 3.39 -20.44
CA LYS A 295 5.80 2.99 -20.77
C LYS A 295 6.85 3.71 -19.90
N ALA A 296 6.54 4.90 -19.39
CA ALA A 296 7.44 5.69 -18.57
C ALA A 296 7.43 5.27 -17.09
N ILE A 297 6.35 4.64 -16.62
CA ILE A 297 6.16 4.24 -15.22
C ILE A 297 6.15 2.72 -15.07
N GLY A 298 6.54 2.23 -13.91
CA GLY A 298 6.56 0.80 -13.58
C GLY A 298 6.80 0.58 -12.09
N LEU A 299 6.80 -0.67 -11.68
CA LEU A 299 7.07 -0.99 -10.27
C LEU A 299 8.50 -0.59 -9.84
N ASP A 300 9.44 -0.65 -10.81
CA ASP A 300 10.88 -0.42 -10.62
C ASP A 300 11.45 0.64 -11.58
N LYS A 301 10.61 1.41 -12.24
CA LYS A 301 11.05 2.50 -13.13
C LYS A 301 11.14 3.81 -12.37
N THR A 302 12.36 4.30 -12.22
CA THR A 302 12.73 5.51 -11.49
C THR A 302 13.23 6.61 -12.45
N GLY A 303 13.66 7.73 -11.90
CA GLY A 303 14.26 8.84 -12.65
C GLY A 303 13.28 9.94 -13.04
N ALA A 304 13.82 11.01 -13.67
CA ALA A 304 13.09 12.25 -13.91
C ALA A 304 11.82 12.07 -14.77
N ILE A 305 11.87 11.21 -15.80
CA ILE A 305 10.72 10.97 -16.68
C ILE A 305 9.59 10.30 -15.90
N ALA A 306 9.90 9.26 -15.10
CA ALA A 306 8.92 8.57 -14.28
C ALA A 306 8.31 9.51 -13.24
N SER A 307 9.14 10.27 -12.53
CA SER A 307 8.70 11.24 -11.52
C SER A 307 7.79 12.33 -12.11
N THR A 308 8.17 12.90 -13.25
CA THR A 308 7.35 13.93 -13.94
C THR A 308 6.02 13.35 -14.40
N THR A 309 6.03 12.14 -14.96
CA THR A 309 4.81 11.45 -15.39
C THR A 309 3.88 11.18 -14.20
N LEU A 310 4.41 10.68 -13.08
CA LEU A 310 3.62 10.38 -11.87
C LEU A 310 3.03 11.66 -11.25
N ARG A 311 3.75 12.79 -11.27
CA ARG A 311 3.22 14.09 -10.84
C ARG A 311 2.04 14.56 -11.69
N GLY A 312 2.17 14.45 -13.00
CA GLY A 312 1.07 14.79 -13.92
C GLY A 312 -0.17 13.92 -13.71
N LEU A 313 0.03 12.61 -13.53
CA LEU A 313 -1.05 11.67 -13.22
C LEU A 313 -1.69 11.93 -11.85
N ALA A 314 -0.91 12.32 -10.84
CA ALA A 314 -1.46 12.67 -9.52
C ALA A 314 -2.36 13.91 -9.60
N ALA A 315 -1.93 14.95 -10.32
CA ALA A 315 -2.76 16.14 -10.54
C ALA A 315 -4.06 15.81 -11.30
N GLU A 316 -3.98 14.96 -12.33
CA GLU A 316 -5.16 14.47 -13.08
C GLU A 316 -6.12 13.69 -12.18
N ALA A 317 -5.60 12.80 -11.33
CA ALA A 317 -6.40 12.01 -10.40
C ALA A 317 -7.10 12.87 -9.35
N MET A 318 -6.41 13.89 -8.82
CA MET A 318 -7.00 14.85 -7.88
C MET A 318 -8.09 15.68 -8.53
N ALA A 319 -7.86 16.21 -9.74
CA ALA A 319 -8.87 16.96 -10.47
C ALA A 319 -10.12 16.12 -10.76
N LYS A 320 -9.94 14.85 -11.16
CA LYS A 320 -11.05 13.92 -11.36
C LYS A 320 -11.82 13.65 -10.05
N ALA A 321 -11.11 13.37 -8.96
CA ALA A 321 -11.71 13.12 -7.66
C ALA A 321 -12.48 14.34 -7.13
N ASP A 322 -11.97 15.54 -7.38
CA ASP A 322 -12.65 16.79 -7.03
C ASP A 322 -13.94 16.98 -7.85
N ALA A 323 -13.93 16.67 -9.13
CA ALA A 323 -15.12 16.76 -9.96
C ALA A 323 -16.22 15.76 -9.54
N GLU A 324 -15.83 14.55 -9.13
CA GLU A 324 -16.75 13.45 -8.83
C GLU A 324 -17.14 13.35 -7.35
N SER A 325 -16.29 13.76 -6.42
CA SER A 325 -16.42 13.41 -5.00
C SER A 325 -16.00 14.52 -4.01
N SER A 326 -15.84 15.76 -4.44
CA SER A 326 -15.38 16.88 -3.59
C SER A 326 -16.14 17.03 -2.26
N PRO A 327 -17.47 16.90 -2.20
CA PRO A 327 -18.20 16.98 -0.92
C PRO A 327 -17.80 15.87 0.05
N MET A 328 -17.59 14.63 -0.45
CA MET A 328 -17.21 13.51 0.40
C MET A 328 -15.76 13.63 0.87
N ILE A 329 -14.83 14.01 -0.02
CA ILE A 329 -13.43 14.27 0.35
C ILE A 329 -13.39 15.35 1.44
N SER A 330 -14.06 16.47 1.24
CA SER A 330 -14.13 17.55 2.23
C SER A 330 -14.72 17.10 3.57
N ALA A 331 -15.75 16.26 3.53
CA ALA A 331 -16.38 15.72 4.74
C ALA A 331 -15.46 14.74 5.49
N ILE A 332 -14.60 13.98 4.78
CA ILE A 332 -13.57 13.11 5.37
C ILE A 332 -12.48 13.96 6.03
N LEU A 333 -11.93 14.95 5.32
CA LEU A 333 -10.80 15.75 5.81
C LEU A 333 -11.15 16.66 7.00
N ARG A 334 -12.41 17.09 7.13
CA ARG A 334 -12.87 17.91 8.28
C ARG A 334 -13.08 17.12 9.56
N ALA A 335 -13.29 15.83 9.48
CA ALA A 335 -13.52 15.00 10.66
C ALA A 335 -12.20 14.79 11.44
N ASN A 336 -12.30 14.61 12.75
CA ASN A 336 -11.17 14.17 13.58
C ASN A 336 -11.30 12.68 13.85
N SER A 337 -10.18 11.97 14.06
CA SER A 337 -10.19 10.58 14.52
C SER A 337 -11.03 10.43 15.80
N SER A 338 -11.79 9.32 15.91
CA SER A 338 -12.55 9.01 17.14
C SER A 338 -11.68 8.31 18.19
N ILE A 339 -10.46 7.97 17.82
CA ILE A 339 -9.52 7.27 18.69
C ILE A 339 -8.65 8.34 19.36
N PRO A 340 -8.72 8.48 20.70
CA PRO A 340 -7.92 9.44 21.45
C PRO A 340 -6.44 9.07 21.43
#